data_c6bab8b59206df014140653fabe0a926
#
_entry.id   c6bab8b59206df014140653fabe0a926
#
_cell.length_a   1.000
_cell.length_b   1.000
_cell.length_c   1.000
_cell.angle_alpha   90.00
_cell.angle_beta   90.00
_cell.angle_gamma   90.00
#
_symmetry.space_group_name_H-M   'P 1'
#
loop_
_entity.id
_entity.type
_entity.pdbx_description
1 polymer ?
#
loop_
_entity_poly.entity_id
_entity_poly.type
_entity_poly.pdbx_seq_one_letter_code
_entity_poly.pdbx_strand_id
1 'polypeptide(L)'
;MSRWRYEPGKQTSGHRHEVQEEVYTVINGSGRLKLDDEIVEIKQWDVIRVAPRVARGFEAGPDGLEIIAAGGSKPEGGDGELVAGHWAGD
;
A
#
# COMPACT_ATOMS: atom_id res chain seq x y z
N MET A 1 5.82 9.74 -8.49
CA MET A 1 4.46 9.68 -7.95
C MET A 1 3.62 8.76 -8.83
N SER A 2 2.85 7.88 -8.22
CA SER A 2 2.03 6.91 -8.93
C SER A 2 0.60 6.96 -8.44
N ARG A 3 -0.36 6.69 -9.32
CA ARG A 3 -1.77 6.64 -8.99
C ARG A 3 -2.28 5.23 -9.28
N TRP A 4 -2.95 4.64 -8.30
CA TRP A 4 -3.46 3.27 -8.40
C TRP A 4 -4.93 3.23 -8.06
N ARG A 5 -5.68 2.47 -8.82
CA ARG A 5 -7.09 2.27 -8.59
C ARG A 5 -7.38 0.77 -8.50
N TYR A 6 -8.06 0.37 -7.44
CA TYR A 6 -8.39 -1.03 -7.18
C TYR A 6 -9.88 -1.22 -7.12
N GLU A 7 -10.36 -2.24 -7.81
CA GLU A 7 -11.77 -2.61 -7.79
C GLU A 7 -12.18 -3.11 -6.41
N PRO A 8 -13.50 -3.05 -6.07
CA PRO A 8 -13.97 -3.52 -4.77
C PRO A 8 -13.49 -4.93 -4.45
N GLY A 9 -12.99 -5.12 -3.24
CA GLY A 9 -12.52 -6.40 -2.75
C GLY A 9 -11.14 -6.83 -3.24
N LYS A 10 -10.51 -6.07 -4.13
CA LYS A 10 -9.17 -6.42 -4.62
C LYS A 10 -8.14 -6.31 -3.51
N GLN A 11 -7.32 -7.36 -3.36
CA GLN A 11 -6.15 -7.33 -2.50
C GLN A 11 -4.90 -7.25 -3.37
N THR A 12 -3.99 -6.35 -3.02
CA THR A 12 -2.70 -6.29 -3.71
C THR A 12 -1.74 -7.28 -3.05
N SER A 13 -0.73 -7.70 -3.79
CA SER A 13 0.36 -8.48 -3.21
C SER A 13 1.11 -7.62 -2.20
N GLY A 14 1.60 -8.26 -1.13
CA GLY A 14 2.44 -7.55 -0.18
C GLY A 14 3.79 -7.23 -0.79
N HIS A 15 4.35 -6.08 -0.45
CA HIS A 15 5.70 -5.73 -0.85
C HIS A 15 6.36 -4.82 0.19
N ARG A 16 7.66 -4.72 0.13
CA ARG A 16 8.44 -3.82 0.97
C ARG A 16 9.64 -3.30 0.20
N HIS A 17 10.27 -2.25 0.73
CA HIS A 17 11.46 -1.65 0.15
C HIS A 17 12.61 -1.72 1.13
N GLU A 18 13.84 -1.62 0.66
CA GLU A 18 15.02 -1.59 1.52
C GLU A 18 15.29 -0.19 2.06
N VAL A 19 15.25 0.82 1.21
CA VAL A 19 15.55 2.20 1.59
C VAL A 19 14.50 3.21 1.16
N GLN A 20 13.64 2.86 0.22
CA GLN A 20 12.63 3.78 -0.29
C GLN A 20 11.44 3.88 0.66
N GLU A 21 11.20 5.09 1.15
CA GLU A 21 10.03 5.41 1.95
C GLU A 21 8.89 5.79 1.02
N GLU A 22 7.66 5.48 1.41
CA GLU A 22 6.48 5.86 0.62
C GLU A 22 5.44 6.55 1.47
N VAL A 23 4.74 7.50 0.86
CA VAL A 23 3.58 8.17 1.44
C VAL A 23 2.40 7.88 0.54
N TYR A 24 1.34 7.32 1.11
CA TYR A 24 0.11 7.01 0.40
C TYR A 24 -0.99 7.96 0.82
N THR A 25 -1.69 8.51 -0.17
CA THR A 25 -2.87 9.35 0.08
C THR A 25 -4.07 8.68 -0.54
N VAL A 26 -5.11 8.44 0.24
CA VAL A 26 -6.36 7.89 -0.27
C VAL A 26 -7.16 9.03 -0.87
N ILE A 27 -7.38 8.99 -2.18
CA ILE A 27 -8.10 10.06 -2.88
C ILE A 27 -9.54 9.70 -3.17
N ASN A 28 -9.90 8.40 -3.13
CA ASN A 28 -11.30 7.98 -3.33
C ASN A 28 -11.50 6.60 -2.72
N GLY A 29 -12.70 6.37 -2.21
CA GLY A 29 -13.08 5.09 -1.66
C GLY A 29 -12.54 4.83 -0.27
N SER A 30 -12.40 3.55 0.05
CA SER A 30 -11.94 3.08 1.35
C SER A 30 -11.35 1.68 1.25
N GLY A 31 -10.75 1.21 2.31
CA GLY A 31 -10.21 -0.13 2.34
C GLY A 31 -9.41 -0.39 3.60
N ARG A 32 -8.50 -1.36 3.49
CA ARG A 32 -7.59 -1.70 4.57
C ARG A 32 -6.16 -1.71 4.05
N LEU A 33 -5.25 -1.27 4.90
CA LEU A 33 -3.82 -1.33 4.63
C LEU A 33 -3.20 -2.23 5.69
N LYS A 34 -2.54 -3.29 5.23
CA LYS A 34 -1.83 -4.17 6.14
C LYS A 34 -0.35 -3.80 6.16
N LEU A 35 0.13 -3.43 7.34
CA LEU A 35 1.52 -3.03 7.60
C LEU A 35 2.15 -4.09 8.49
N ASP A 36 3.02 -4.94 7.93
CA ASP A 36 3.49 -6.14 8.60
C ASP A 36 2.30 -6.97 9.09
N ASP A 37 2.09 -7.09 10.40
CA ASP A 37 0.97 -7.83 10.98
C ASP A 37 -0.20 -6.94 11.39
N GLU A 38 -0.08 -5.64 11.24
CA GLU A 38 -1.10 -4.69 11.65
C GLU A 38 -2.01 -4.32 10.48
N ILE A 39 -3.32 -4.34 10.71
CA ILE A 39 -4.31 -3.93 9.71
C ILE A 39 -4.93 -2.62 10.16
N VAL A 40 -4.89 -1.63 9.27
CA VAL A 40 -5.42 -0.30 9.51
C VAL A 40 -6.53 -0.02 8.50
N GLU A 41 -7.67 0.46 8.96
CA GLU A 41 -8.73 0.92 8.06
C GLU A 41 -8.35 2.28 7.51
N ILE A 42 -8.55 2.45 6.20
CA ILE A 42 -8.22 3.70 5.51
C ILE A 42 -9.43 4.17 4.72
N LYS A 43 -9.56 5.48 4.58
CA LYS A 43 -10.66 6.11 3.88
C LYS A 43 -10.17 7.36 3.16
N GLN A 44 -11.04 7.95 2.35
CA GLN A 44 -10.73 9.15 1.58
C GLN A 44 -10.07 10.23 2.44
N TRP A 45 -8.98 10.77 1.94
CA TRP A 45 -8.14 11.81 2.52
C TRP A 45 -7.21 11.35 3.65
N ASP A 46 -7.17 10.06 3.95
CA ASP A 46 -6.14 9.55 4.86
C ASP A 46 -4.77 9.60 4.16
N VAL A 47 -3.76 9.96 4.92
CA VAL A 47 -2.38 10.00 4.46
C VAL A 47 -1.57 9.07 5.35
N ILE A 48 -0.90 8.10 4.76
CA ILE A 48 -0.13 7.10 5.49
C ILE A 48 1.30 7.10 5.00
N ARG A 49 2.22 7.30 5.91
CA ARG A 49 3.66 7.18 5.65
C ARG A 49 4.12 5.80 6.06
N VAL A 50 4.77 5.10 5.15
CA VAL A 50 5.24 3.73 5.40
C VAL A 50 6.76 3.69 5.31
N ALA A 51 7.40 3.26 6.39
CA ALA A 51 8.84 3.10 6.44
C ALA A 51 9.30 2.02 5.45
N PRO A 52 10.55 2.08 4.95
CA PRO A 52 10.99 1.21 3.86
C PRO A 52 10.76 -0.28 4.10
N ARG A 53 11.18 -0.81 5.23
CA ARG A 53 11.16 -2.26 5.45
C ARG A 53 9.84 -2.83 5.92
N VAL A 54 8.85 -1.99 6.11
CA VAL A 54 7.51 -2.43 6.52
C VAL A 54 6.82 -3.06 5.31
N ALA A 55 6.42 -4.32 5.42
CA ALA A 55 5.65 -4.98 4.38
C ALA A 55 4.26 -4.35 4.32
N ARG A 56 3.81 -3.98 3.12
CA ARG A 56 2.54 -3.30 2.93
C ARG A 56 1.74 -3.95 1.81
N GLY A 57 0.43 -3.95 1.98
CA GLY A 57 -0.51 -4.39 0.96
C GLY A 57 -1.86 -3.77 1.22
N PHE A 58 -2.62 -3.52 0.17
CA PHE A 58 -3.93 -2.88 0.23
C PHE A 58 -5.04 -3.86 -0.08
N GLU A 59 -6.19 -3.65 0.55
CA GLU A 59 -7.42 -4.32 0.19
C GLU A 59 -8.48 -3.25 -0.02
N ALA A 60 -9.07 -3.23 -1.20
CA ALA A 60 -10.13 -2.27 -1.51
C ALA A 60 -11.43 -2.66 -0.81
N GLY A 61 -12.12 -1.68 -0.27
CA GLY A 61 -13.44 -1.85 0.33
C GLY A 61 -14.54 -1.95 -0.71
N PRO A 62 -15.81 -1.90 -0.29
CA PRO A 62 -16.96 -2.11 -1.18
C PRO A 62 -17.12 -1.05 -2.27
N ASP A 63 -16.56 0.13 -2.08
CA ASP A 63 -16.62 1.21 -3.06
C ASP A 63 -15.34 1.32 -3.90
N GLY A 64 -14.42 0.36 -3.75
CA GLY A 64 -13.12 0.44 -4.38
C GLY A 64 -12.17 1.30 -3.59
N LEU A 65 -10.96 1.46 -4.11
CA LEU A 65 -9.91 2.23 -3.43
C LEU A 65 -9.02 2.87 -4.50
N GLU A 66 -8.82 4.16 -4.37
CA GLU A 66 -7.90 4.88 -5.25
C GLU A 66 -6.89 5.62 -4.39
N ILE A 67 -5.60 5.42 -4.69
CA ILE A 67 -4.50 5.99 -3.91
C ILE A 67 -3.49 6.68 -4.81
N ILE A 68 -2.79 7.65 -4.25
CA ILE A 68 -1.59 8.22 -4.84
C ILE A 68 -0.42 7.82 -3.96
N ALA A 69 0.61 7.26 -4.58
CA ALA A 69 1.83 6.90 -3.89
C ALA A 69 2.95 7.83 -4.30
N ALA A 70 3.61 8.43 -3.31
CA ALA A 70 4.79 9.25 -3.52
C ALA A 70 5.95 8.62 -2.75
N GLY A 71 7.04 8.32 -3.44
CA GLY A 71 8.21 7.73 -2.82
C GLY A 71 9.25 8.76 -2.43
N GLY A 72 10.12 8.37 -1.49
CA GLY A 72 11.33 9.11 -1.18
C GLY A 72 12.41 8.85 -2.23
N SER A 73 13.67 9.01 -1.84
CA SER A 73 14.79 8.72 -2.74
C SER A 73 14.73 7.26 -3.18
N LYS A 74 14.78 7.04 -4.47
CA LYS A 74 14.70 5.71 -5.06
C LYS A 74 16.09 5.27 -5.54
N PRO A 75 16.60 4.13 -5.05
CA PRO A 75 17.86 3.60 -5.58
C PRO A 75 17.73 3.28 -7.06
N GLU A 76 18.86 3.28 -7.75
CA GLU A 76 18.89 2.89 -9.15
C GLU A 76 18.28 1.48 -9.29
N GLY A 77 17.36 1.33 -10.23
CA GLY A 77 16.66 0.07 -10.43
C GLY A 77 15.51 -0.21 -9.47
N GLY A 78 15.30 0.67 -8.47
CA GLY A 78 14.30 0.46 -7.43
C GLY A 78 14.73 -0.56 -6.40
N ASP A 79 13.93 -0.76 -5.39
CA ASP A 79 14.24 -1.70 -4.30
C ASP A 79 12.99 -2.45 -3.79
N GLY A 80 11.92 -2.46 -4.59
CA GLY A 80 10.71 -3.17 -4.22
C GLY A 80 10.91 -4.68 -4.19
N GLU A 81 10.33 -5.33 -3.20
CA GLU A 81 10.44 -6.76 -2.97
C GLU A 81 9.06 -7.32 -2.63
N LEU A 82 8.66 -8.42 -3.29
CA LEU A 82 7.39 -9.08 -2.99
C LEU A 82 7.48 -9.83 -1.67
N VAL A 83 6.41 -9.78 -0.90
CA VAL A 83 6.28 -10.50 0.37
C VAL A 83 5.17 -11.52 0.22
N ALA A 84 5.55 -12.80 0.10
CA ALA A 84 4.59 -13.88 -0.06
C ALA A 84 3.75 -14.03 1.21
N GLY A 85 2.47 -14.33 1.05
CA GLY A 85 1.58 -14.59 2.18
C GLY A 85 1.30 -13.38 3.05
N HIS A 86 1.46 -12.18 2.53
CA HIS A 86 1.24 -10.94 3.30
C HIS A 86 -0.18 -10.87 3.86
N TRP A 87 -1.18 -11.18 3.05
CA TRP A 87 -2.56 -11.34 3.52
C TRP A 87 -2.76 -12.79 3.96
N ALA A 88 -3.34 -13.01 5.11
CA ALA A 88 -3.58 -14.36 5.60
C ALA A 88 -4.36 -15.15 4.56
N GLY A 89 -3.84 -16.32 4.18
CA GLY A 89 -4.49 -17.21 3.21
C GLY A 89 -4.18 -16.93 1.76
N ASP A 90 -3.38 -15.90 1.45
CA ASP A 90 -2.99 -15.62 0.07
C ASP A 90 -1.70 -16.33 -0.34
#